data_aa3c8e9a1f7da2e4289191e4ebf588b4
#
_entry.id   aa3c8e9a1f7da2e4289191e4ebf588b4
#
_cell.length_a   1.000
_cell.length_b   1.000
_cell.length_c   1.000
_cell.angle_alpha   90.00
_cell.angle_beta   90.00
_cell.angle_gamma   90.00
#
_symmetry.space_group_name_H-M   'P 1'
#
loop_
_entity.id
_entity.type
_entity.pdbx_description
1 polymer ?
#
loop_
_entity_poly.entity_id
_entity_poly.type
_entity_poly.pdbx_seq_one_letter_code
_entity_poly.pdbx_strand_id
1 'polypeptide(L)'
;MTGMDLLRLALERSKDAETARETILQFLEKFGQDACGGYTNPSFYYHNSFIIADFKNAFVLETAGKFWAWKKIEGFYSISNGLTLEDNYDAIHPNAIDFAYQNGWIKKGKPFSFRASFSDSFFTFFSKCKVRRKITSDLGADQKGNLGPREAMEILRQEGEPGTTKPFFPSGSNMGSVCLHATGPITPNGTTGSMVAELNPNVSQNRFWFTGTSIPSISLFIPAGFLGTSFLEKNFEQPGAKVDSSLWWTHERFYREVQGFYPEAKRAVQQRILDLENLWFEESNQILKRRK
;
A
#
# COMPACT_ATOMS: atom_id res chain seq x y z
N MET A 1 13.94 14.78 3.91
CA MET A 1 12.61 14.29 4.41
C MET A 1 12.45 12.83 4.03
N THR A 2 11.66 12.06 4.76
CA THR A 2 11.27 10.71 4.34
C THR A 2 10.06 10.78 3.38
N GLY A 3 9.80 9.70 2.64
CA GLY A 3 8.57 9.60 1.83
C GLY A 3 7.29 9.69 2.67
N MET A 4 7.32 9.18 3.91
CA MET A 4 6.21 9.28 4.85
C MET A 4 5.93 10.74 5.27
N ASP A 5 6.98 11.56 5.45
CA ASP A 5 6.82 12.99 5.73
C ASP A 5 6.18 13.71 4.55
N LEU A 6 6.65 13.44 3.32
CA LEU A 6 6.09 14.00 2.09
C LEU A 6 4.60 13.67 1.95
N LEU A 7 4.24 12.40 2.17
CA LEU A 7 2.85 11.93 2.12
C LEU A 7 1.96 12.64 3.14
N ARG A 8 2.39 12.68 4.41
CA ARG A 8 1.63 13.31 5.49
C ARG A 8 1.44 14.80 5.26
N LEU A 9 2.53 15.50 4.90
CA LEU A 9 2.48 16.95 4.68
C LEU A 9 1.64 17.32 3.46
N ALA A 10 1.62 16.48 2.42
CA ALA A 10 0.73 16.65 1.28
C ALA A 10 -0.74 16.50 1.68
N LEU A 11 -1.08 15.46 2.44
CA LEU A 11 -2.46 15.24 2.93
C LEU A 11 -2.95 16.39 3.82
N GLU A 12 -2.09 16.94 4.67
CA GLU A 12 -2.44 18.05 5.57
C GLU A 12 -2.65 19.39 4.85
N ARG A 13 -2.04 19.58 3.67
CA ARG A 13 -1.94 20.89 2.99
C ARG A 13 -2.67 20.99 1.67
N SER A 14 -3.28 19.89 1.22
CA SER A 14 -3.86 19.82 -0.11
C SER A 14 -5.35 19.49 -0.04
N LYS A 15 -6.13 20.12 -0.90
CA LYS A 15 -7.58 19.93 -1.00
C LYS A 15 -7.98 18.89 -2.06
N ASP A 16 -7.07 18.54 -2.97
CA ASP A 16 -7.27 17.63 -4.07
C ASP A 16 -5.96 16.93 -4.46
N ALA A 17 -6.05 15.91 -5.32
CA ALA A 17 -4.90 15.10 -5.73
C ALA A 17 -3.85 15.92 -6.51
N GLU A 18 -4.29 16.91 -7.27
CA GLU A 18 -3.41 17.76 -8.05
C GLU A 18 -2.55 18.64 -7.16
N THR A 19 -3.16 19.33 -6.20
CA THR A 19 -2.43 20.13 -5.21
C THR A 19 -1.56 19.26 -4.29
N ALA A 20 -1.97 18.02 -3.99
CA ALA A 20 -1.14 17.09 -3.22
C ALA A 20 0.13 16.68 -3.98
N ARG A 21 0.00 16.36 -5.27
CA ARG A 21 1.16 16.10 -6.13
C ARG A 21 2.12 17.30 -6.16
N GLU A 22 1.62 18.50 -6.41
CA GLU A 22 2.43 19.73 -6.45
C GLU A 22 3.11 20.00 -5.10
N THR A 23 2.41 19.76 -3.99
CA THR A 23 2.97 19.92 -2.64
C THR A 23 4.15 18.97 -2.42
N ILE A 24 4.04 17.71 -2.84
CA ILE A 24 5.16 16.75 -2.75
C ILE A 24 6.34 17.25 -3.60
N LEU A 25 6.12 17.69 -4.83
CA LEU A 25 7.18 18.20 -5.71
C LEU A 25 7.89 19.41 -5.12
N GLN A 26 7.14 20.37 -4.55
CA GLN A 26 7.71 21.54 -3.89
C GLN A 26 8.58 21.18 -2.67
N PHE A 27 8.11 20.25 -1.84
CA PHE A 27 8.89 19.80 -0.69
C PHE A 27 10.11 18.98 -1.11
N LEU A 28 9.99 18.16 -2.16
CA LEU A 28 11.10 17.40 -2.71
C LEU A 28 12.19 18.33 -3.23
N GLU A 29 11.82 19.38 -3.98
CA GLU A 29 12.77 20.39 -4.48
C GLU A 29 13.45 21.15 -3.36
N LYS A 30 12.68 21.55 -2.34
CA LYS A 30 13.17 22.37 -1.24
C LYS A 30 14.01 21.60 -0.22
N PHE A 31 13.63 20.37 0.10
CA PHE A 31 14.18 19.62 1.24
C PHE A 31 14.81 18.28 0.86
N GLY A 32 14.60 17.80 -0.38
CA GLY A 32 15.04 16.47 -0.80
C GLY A 32 14.31 15.34 -0.07
N GLN A 33 14.75 14.10 -0.36
CA GLN A 33 14.26 12.88 0.30
C GLN A 33 15.39 12.02 0.89
N ASP A 34 16.50 12.62 1.26
CA ASP A 34 17.71 11.94 1.72
C ASP A 34 17.71 11.60 3.23
N ALA A 35 16.53 11.59 3.85
CA ALA A 35 16.41 11.15 5.24
C ALA A 35 16.39 9.62 5.31
N CYS A 36 17.12 9.07 6.28
CA CYS A 36 17.13 7.63 6.53
C CYS A 36 15.74 7.14 6.91
N GLY A 37 15.25 6.12 6.19
CA GLY A 37 13.97 5.48 6.45
C GLY A 37 14.07 4.23 7.34
N GLY A 38 15.28 3.84 7.78
CA GLY A 38 15.50 2.65 8.57
C GLY A 38 15.53 2.92 10.06
N TYR A 39 14.75 2.16 10.85
CA TYR A 39 14.78 2.23 12.30
C TYR A 39 16.04 1.59 12.89
N THR A 40 16.45 0.45 12.37
CA THR A 40 17.62 -0.31 12.85
C THR A 40 18.86 -0.15 11.96
N ASN A 41 18.69 0.32 10.72
CA ASN A 41 19.77 0.56 9.77
C ASN A 41 19.86 2.05 9.44
N PRO A 42 20.84 2.79 9.98
CA PRO A 42 20.97 4.23 9.78
C PRO A 42 21.41 4.64 8.36
N SER A 43 21.75 3.66 7.51
CA SER A 43 22.13 3.88 6.11
C SER A 43 21.06 3.40 5.12
N PHE A 44 19.82 3.23 5.57
CA PHE A 44 18.73 2.77 4.72
C PHE A 44 18.04 3.96 4.03
N TYR A 45 18.40 4.18 2.78
CA TYR A 45 17.82 5.21 1.91
C TYR A 45 17.09 4.53 0.76
N TYR A 46 15.95 5.08 0.33
CA TYR A 46 15.17 4.52 -0.76
C TYR A 46 14.43 5.60 -1.56
N HIS A 47 14.12 5.25 -2.78
CA HIS A 47 13.24 6.04 -3.63
C HIS A 47 11.78 5.78 -3.28
N ASN A 48 10.91 6.71 -3.63
CA ASN A 48 9.50 6.61 -3.28
C ASN A 48 8.62 6.51 -4.52
N SER A 49 7.52 5.77 -4.37
CA SER A 49 6.40 5.76 -5.30
C SER A 49 5.13 6.09 -4.54
N PHE A 50 4.34 7.01 -5.06
CA PHE A 50 3.07 7.45 -4.48
C PHE A 50 1.94 7.21 -5.46
N ILE A 51 0.80 6.73 -4.96
CA ILE A 51 -0.50 6.89 -5.62
C ILE A 51 -1.22 8.00 -4.88
N ILE A 52 -1.64 9.02 -5.61
CA ILE A 52 -2.30 10.22 -5.08
C ILE A 52 -3.64 10.32 -5.76
N ALA A 53 -4.73 10.26 -5.00
CA ALA A 53 -6.06 10.22 -5.58
C ALA A 53 -7.06 11.11 -4.83
N ASP A 54 -7.95 11.70 -5.57
CA ASP A 54 -9.24 12.22 -5.12
C ASP A 54 -10.37 11.56 -5.94
N PHE A 55 -11.58 12.03 -5.78
CA PHE A 55 -12.71 11.49 -6.54
C PHE A 55 -12.59 11.71 -8.07
N LYS A 56 -11.88 12.73 -8.52
CA LYS A 56 -11.80 13.14 -9.94
C LYS A 56 -10.53 12.66 -10.62
N ASN A 57 -9.42 12.68 -9.90
CA ASN A 57 -8.10 12.46 -10.45
C ASN A 57 -7.30 11.45 -9.61
N ALA A 58 -6.48 10.69 -10.30
CA ALA A 58 -5.46 9.87 -9.65
C ALA A 58 -4.14 10.00 -10.40
N PHE A 59 -3.03 10.01 -9.66
CA PHE A 59 -1.68 10.13 -10.20
C PHE A 59 -0.78 9.07 -9.57
N VAL A 60 0.13 8.54 -10.37
CA VAL A 60 1.35 7.91 -9.85
C VAL A 60 2.47 8.93 -9.94
N LEU A 61 3.18 9.13 -8.84
CA LEU A 61 4.36 9.97 -8.73
C LEU A 61 5.51 9.11 -8.21
N GLU A 62 6.61 9.09 -8.94
CA GLU A 62 7.82 8.36 -8.55
C GLU A 62 8.98 9.33 -8.41
N THR A 63 9.78 9.13 -7.36
CA THR A 63 10.87 10.02 -6.99
C THR A 63 12.17 9.27 -6.78
N ALA A 64 13.29 9.87 -7.20
CA ALA A 64 14.63 9.32 -7.07
C ALA A 64 15.62 10.45 -6.75
N GLY A 65 16.07 10.55 -5.47
CA GLY A 65 16.77 11.74 -5.01
C GLY A 65 15.88 12.97 -5.18
N LYS A 66 16.34 13.97 -5.91
CA LYS A 66 15.55 15.16 -6.28
C LYS A 66 14.75 15.00 -7.59
N PHE A 67 15.01 13.93 -8.35
CA PHE A 67 14.34 13.70 -9.62
C PHE A 67 13.00 13.03 -9.40
N TRP A 68 12.08 13.28 -10.32
CA TRP A 68 10.72 12.76 -10.27
C TRP A 68 10.16 12.56 -11.68
N ALA A 69 9.21 11.64 -11.79
CA ALA A 69 8.31 11.51 -12.92
C ALA A 69 6.91 11.22 -12.40
N TRP A 70 5.88 11.71 -13.09
CA TRP A 70 4.51 11.38 -12.74
C TRP A 70 3.65 11.13 -13.98
N LYS A 71 2.56 10.39 -13.75
CA LYS A 71 1.56 10.08 -14.75
C LYS A 71 0.16 10.14 -14.15
N LYS A 72 -0.80 10.66 -14.90
CA LYS A 72 -2.23 10.52 -14.58
C LYS A 72 -2.66 9.07 -14.77
N ILE A 73 -3.40 8.55 -13.81
CA ILE A 73 -3.92 7.18 -13.85
C ILE A 73 -5.30 7.20 -14.49
N GLU A 74 -5.48 6.35 -15.50
CA GLU A 74 -6.77 6.02 -16.07
C GLU A 74 -7.05 4.54 -15.83
N GLY A 75 -8.15 4.25 -15.13
CA GLY A 75 -8.49 2.89 -14.72
C GLY A 75 -7.67 2.40 -13.52
N PHE A 76 -7.14 1.18 -13.59
CA PHE A 76 -6.42 0.55 -12.50
C PHE A 76 -4.91 0.80 -12.58
N TYR A 77 -4.28 1.06 -11.45
CA TYR A 77 -2.83 1.14 -11.31
C TYR A 77 -2.34 0.52 -10.00
N SER A 78 -1.21 -0.14 -10.05
CA SER A 78 -0.57 -0.77 -8.89
C SER A 78 0.89 -0.33 -8.77
N ILE A 79 1.30 -0.03 -7.55
CA ILE A 79 2.70 0.21 -7.17
C ILE A 79 3.18 -0.83 -6.17
N SER A 80 4.48 -0.96 -6.02
CA SER A 80 5.14 -1.77 -5.00
C SER A 80 6.48 -1.12 -4.64
N ASN A 81 7.39 -1.84 -3.98
CA ASN A 81 8.70 -1.33 -3.56
C ASN A 81 9.69 -1.18 -4.74
N GLY A 82 9.31 -0.46 -5.78
CA GLY A 82 10.16 -0.22 -6.94
C GLY A 82 9.50 0.71 -7.94
N LEU A 83 10.31 1.44 -8.69
CA LEU A 83 9.86 2.35 -9.73
C LEU A 83 9.17 1.59 -10.87
N THR A 84 8.16 2.20 -11.46
CA THR A 84 7.29 1.59 -12.48
C THR A 84 7.17 2.39 -13.78
N LEU A 85 7.42 3.71 -13.73
CA LEU A 85 7.34 4.58 -14.89
C LEU A 85 8.55 4.38 -15.79
N GLU A 86 8.30 4.15 -17.06
CA GLU A 86 9.33 4.00 -18.09
C GLU A 86 9.47 5.29 -18.90
N ASP A 87 8.99 5.32 -20.13
CA ASP A 87 8.89 6.47 -21.01
C ASP A 87 7.47 7.04 -21.09
N ASN A 88 6.54 6.40 -20.39
CA ASN A 88 5.10 6.66 -20.42
C ASN A 88 4.62 7.61 -19.29
N TYR A 89 5.43 8.58 -18.93
CA TYR A 89 5.09 9.64 -17.97
C TYR A 89 4.44 10.84 -18.68
N ASP A 90 3.62 11.60 -17.95
CA ASP A 90 3.04 12.86 -18.47
C ASP A 90 3.98 14.04 -18.23
N ALA A 91 4.76 14.00 -17.13
CA ALA A 91 5.85 14.94 -16.92
C ALA A 91 7.00 14.31 -16.12
N ILE A 92 8.17 14.91 -16.28
CA ILE A 92 9.42 14.51 -15.66
C ILE A 92 10.20 15.74 -15.21
N HIS A 93 11.02 15.59 -14.17
CA HIS A 93 11.92 16.64 -13.74
C HIS A 93 12.83 17.10 -14.88
N PRO A 94 12.96 18.44 -15.14
CA PRO A 94 13.62 18.98 -16.32
C PRO A 94 15.03 18.45 -16.58
N ASN A 95 15.80 18.20 -15.52
CA ASN A 95 17.18 17.78 -15.62
C ASN A 95 17.37 16.25 -15.48
N ALA A 96 16.28 15.45 -15.38
CA ALA A 96 16.41 14.01 -15.11
C ALA A 96 17.10 13.24 -16.25
N ILE A 97 16.72 13.56 -17.49
CA ILE A 97 17.28 12.90 -18.70
C ILE A 97 18.75 13.24 -18.87
N ASP A 98 19.10 14.52 -18.78
CA ASP A 98 20.48 14.97 -18.93
C ASP A 98 21.37 14.39 -17.83
N PHE A 99 20.88 14.37 -16.59
CA PHE A 99 21.59 13.76 -15.47
C PHE A 99 21.84 12.25 -15.70
N ALA A 100 20.82 11.52 -16.11
CA ALA A 100 20.95 10.09 -16.40
C ALA A 100 21.91 9.83 -17.56
N TYR A 101 21.91 10.69 -18.59
CA TYR A 101 22.85 10.60 -19.70
C TYR A 101 24.28 10.87 -19.27
N GLN A 102 24.53 11.93 -18.52
CA GLN A 102 25.87 12.29 -18.02
C GLN A 102 26.46 11.21 -17.11
N ASN A 103 25.63 10.47 -16.37
CA ASN A 103 26.07 9.38 -15.52
C ASN A 103 26.13 8.00 -16.23
N GLY A 104 25.86 7.95 -17.53
CA GLY A 104 25.91 6.71 -18.31
C GLY A 104 24.80 5.72 -17.97
N TRP A 105 23.71 6.16 -17.37
CA TRP A 105 22.58 5.30 -16.96
C TRP A 105 21.60 5.02 -18.11
N ILE A 106 21.70 5.78 -19.20
CA ILE A 106 20.93 5.53 -20.42
C ILE A 106 21.73 4.57 -21.29
N LYS A 107 21.17 3.40 -21.58
CA LYS A 107 21.81 2.42 -22.48
C LYS A 107 21.81 2.95 -23.92
N LYS A 108 22.96 2.87 -24.57
CA LYS A 108 23.13 3.31 -25.99
C LYS A 108 22.06 2.66 -26.89
N GLY A 109 21.36 3.47 -27.67
CA GLY A 109 20.31 3.03 -28.60
C GLY A 109 18.98 2.62 -27.95
N LYS A 110 18.81 2.87 -26.66
CA LYS A 110 17.54 2.67 -25.96
C LYS A 110 16.86 4.01 -25.65
N PRO A 111 15.53 4.11 -25.69
CA PRO A 111 14.82 5.27 -25.20
C PRO A 111 15.07 5.44 -23.69
N PHE A 112 14.92 6.67 -23.21
CA PHE A 112 14.98 6.93 -21.78
C PHE A 112 13.85 6.19 -21.06
N SER A 113 14.17 5.63 -19.89
CA SER A 113 13.19 5.03 -18.98
C SER A 113 13.54 5.47 -17.57
N PHE A 114 12.60 6.15 -16.89
CA PHE A 114 12.80 6.62 -15.52
C PHE A 114 13.17 5.45 -14.60
N ARG A 115 12.38 4.39 -14.66
CA ARG A 115 12.64 3.15 -13.91
C ARG A 115 14.02 2.56 -14.21
N ALA A 116 14.38 2.41 -15.48
CA ALA A 116 15.64 1.76 -15.84
C ALA A 116 16.86 2.59 -15.44
N SER A 117 16.73 3.93 -15.47
CA SER A 117 17.82 4.85 -15.13
C SER A 117 18.00 5.04 -13.63
N PHE A 118 16.91 5.04 -12.83
CA PHE A 118 16.96 5.40 -11.42
C PHE A 118 16.71 4.24 -10.46
N SER A 119 16.33 3.03 -10.93
CA SER A 119 16.12 1.90 -10.02
C SER A 119 17.44 1.33 -9.51
N ASP A 120 17.52 1.04 -8.22
CA ASP A 120 18.52 0.14 -7.67
C ASP A 120 18.15 -1.29 -8.03
N SER A 121 18.96 -1.91 -8.91
CA SER A 121 18.72 -3.25 -9.43
C SER A 121 18.84 -4.33 -8.35
N PHE A 122 19.72 -4.14 -7.37
CA PHE A 122 19.96 -5.10 -6.29
C PHE A 122 18.77 -5.17 -5.34
N PHE A 123 18.35 -4.04 -4.78
CA PHE A 123 17.18 -3.99 -3.90
C PHE A 123 15.89 -4.38 -4.60
N THR A 124 15.70 -3.98 -5.85
CA THR A 124 14.54 -4.35 -6.66
C THR A 124 14.43 -5.87 -6.87
N PHE A 125 15.56 -6.55 -7.05
CA PHE A 125 15.60 -8.01 -7.22
C PHE A 125 15.20 -8.74 -5.92
N PHE A 126 15.81 -8.39 -4.80
CA PHE A 126 15.55 -9.05 -3.52
C PHE A 126 14.17 -8.74 -2.94
N SER A 127 13.65 -7.55 -3.16
CA SER A 127 12.31 -7.16 -2.68
C SER A 127 11.16 -7.90 -3.37
N LYS A 128 11.41 -8.56 -4.52
CA LYS A 128 10.38 -9.18 -5.39
C LYS A 128 9.18 -8.27 -5.69
N CYS A 129 9.40 -6.97 -5.66
CA CYS A 129 8.34 -5.97 -5.85
C CYS A 129 7.63 -6.11 -7.21
N LYS A 130 8.35 -6.54 -8.25
CA LYS A 130 7.76 -6.79 -9.57
C LYS A 130 6.74 -7.93 -9.55
N VAL A 131 6.99 -8.98 -8.75
CA VAL A 131 6.07 -10.11 -8.57
C VAL A 131 4.79 -9.63 -7.89
N ARG A 132 4.90 -8.93 -6.75
CA ARG A 132 3.73 -8.36 -6.05
C ARG A 132 2.93 -7.41 -6.94
N ARG A 133 3.63 -6.51 -7.64
CA ARG A 133 2.97 -5.60 -8.57
C ARG A 133 2.24 -6.33 -9.69
N LYS A 134 2.85 -7.40 -10.25
CA LYS A 134 2.18 -8.20 -11.26
C LYS A 134 0.91 -8.84 -10.71
N ILE A 135 0.99 -9.49 -9.55
CA ILE A 135 -0.17 -10.10 -8.89
C ILE A 135 -1.30 -9.08 -8.69
N THR A 136 -1.00 -7.95 -8.08
CA THR A 136 -2.02 -6.92 -7.82
C THR A 136 -2.55 -6.28 -9.10
N SER A 137 -1.72 -6.15 -10.15
CA SER A 137 -2.16 -5.64 -11.45
C SER A 137 -3.06 -6.61 -12.18
N ASP A 138 -2.74 -7.90 -12.18
CA ASP A 138 -3.55 -8.93 -12.82
C ASP A 138 -4.92 -9.04 -12.12
N LEU A 139 -4.92 -9.18 -10.77
CA LEU A 139 -6.15 -9.27 -9.99
C LEU A 139 -7.03 -8.01 -10.12
N GLY A 140 -6.41 -6.82 -10.16
CA GLY A 140 -7.15 -5.57 -10.37
C GLY A 140 -7.69 -5.41 -11.78
N ALA A 141 -6.96 -5.89 -12.80
CA ALA A 141 -7.42 -5.89 -14.19
C ALA A 141 -8.62 -6.83 -14.40
N ASP A 142 -8.62 -7.99 -13.73
CA ASP A 142 -9.73 -8.94 -13.76
C ASP A 142 -11.03 -8.36 -13.18
N GLN A 143 -10.92 -7.35 -12.29
CA GLN A 143 -12.05 -6.62 -11.70
C GLN A 143 -12.49 -5.40 -12.51
N LYS A 144 -12.04 -5.25 -13.75
CA LYS A 144 -12.30 -4.05 -14.57
C LYS A 144 -13.78 -3.66 -14.57
N GLY A 145 -14.06 -2.46 -14.04
CA GLY A 145 -15.41 -1.92 -13.89
C GLY A 145 -16.17 -2.39 -12.63
N ASN A 146 -15.65 -3.39 -11.90
CA ASN A 146 -16.27 -3.95 -10.69
C ASN A 146 -15.37 -3.87 -9.45
N LEU A 147 -14.25 -3.15 -9.54
CA LEU A 147 -13.36 -2.99 -8.38
C LEU A 147 -14.01 -2.10 -7.33
N GLY A 148 -14.56 -2.72 -6.31
CA GLY A 148 -15.07 -2.06 -5.12
C GLY A 148 -14.18 -2.32 -3.90
N PRO A 149 -14.60 -1.84 -2.72
CA PRO A 149 -13.83 -2.03 -1.50
C PRO A 149 -13.59 -3.50 -1.15
N ARG A 150 -14.55 -4.40 -1.41
CA ARG A 150 -14.43 -5.83 -1.12
C ARG A 150 -13.37 -6.49 -1.98
N GLU A 151 -13.40 -6.24 -3.28
CA GLU A 151 -12.40 -6.75 -4.22
C GLU A 151 -11.01 -6.22 -3.90
N ALA A 152 -10.90 -4.96 -3.48
CA ALA A 152 -9.64 -4.39 -3.00
C ALA A 152 -9.12 -5.09 -1.73
N MET A 153 -10.00 -5.40 -0.77
CA MET A 153 -9.64 -6.17 0.43
C MET A 153 -9.13 -7.57 0.07
N GLU A 154 -9.80 -8.26 -0.87
CA GLU A 154 -9.37 -9.59 -1.32
C GLU A 154 -7.99 -9.55 -2.00
N ILE A 155 -7.72 -8.53 -2.82
CA ILE A 155 -6.38 -8.32 -3.41
C ILE A 155 -5.32 -8.14 -2.31
N LEU A 156 -5.62 -7.36 -1.27
CA LEU A 156 -4.70 -7.13 -0.15
C LEU A 156 -4.51 -8.37 0.75
N ARG A 157 -5.45 -9.31 0.71
CA ARG A 157 -5.39 -10.60 1.41
C ARG A 157 -4.64 -11.69 0.66
N GLN A 158 -4.21 -11.42 -0.57
CA GLN A 158 -3.58 -12.44 -1.42
C GLN A 158 -2.27 -12.95 -0.80
N GLU A 159 -2.22 -14.24 -0.55
CA GLU A 159 -1.07 -14.99 -0.05
C GLU A 159 -0.55 -15.96 -1.12
N GLY A 160 0.77 -16.15 -1.14
CA GLY A 160 1.39 -17.08 -2.09
C GLY A 160 1.13 -16.73 -3.57
N GLU A 161 1.11 -17.75 -4.41
CA GLU A 161 0.87 -17.61 -5.84
C GLU A 161 -0.63 -17.70 -6.13
N PRO A 162 -1.22 -16.73 -6.87
CA PRO A 162 -2.62 -16.80 -7.28
C PRO A 162 -2.94 -18.07 -8.07
N GLY A 163 -4.12 -18.63 -7.85
CA GLY A 163 -4.61 -19.82 -8.58
C GLY A 163 -4.01 -21.15 -8.11
N THR A 164 -3.12 -21.17 -7.10
CA THR A 164 -2.65 -22.42 -6.52
C THR A 164 -3.72 -23.09 -5.65
N THR A 165 -3.86 -24.39 -5.75
CA THR A 165 -4.72 -25.20 -4.88
C THR A 165 -3.99 -25.75 -3.65
N LYS A 166 -2.67 -25.54 -3.58
CA LYS A 166 -1.88 -25.99 -2.43
C LYS A 166 -2.18 -25.14 -1.20
N PRO A 167 -2.34 -25.76 -0.02
CA PRO A 167 -2.48 -25.02 1.22
C PRO A 167 -1.30 -24.09 1.44
N PHE A 168 -1.60 -22.84 1.79
CA PHE A 168 -0.57 -21.87 2.13
C PHE A 168 -0.19 -21.96 3.61
N PHE A 169 1.09 -22.06 3.89
CA PHE A 169 1.64 -21.97 5.26
C PHE A 169 2.54 -20.75 5.36
N PRO A 170 2.49 -19.97 6.45
CA PRO A 170 3.34 -18.79 6.65
C PRO A 170 4.83 -19.08 6.46
N SER A 171 5.32 -20.25 6.86
CA SER A 171 6.72 -20.68 6.66
C SER A 171 7.14 -20.77 5.20
N GLY A 172 6.20 -20.91 4.26
CA GLY A 172 6.43 -20.88 2.81
C GLY A 172 6.34 -19.50 2.18
N SER A 173 6.04 -18.47 2.97
CA SER A 173 5.97 -17.09 2.47
C SER A 173 7.31 -16.60 1.97
N ASN A 174 7.28 -15.74 0.97
CA ASN A 174 8.44 -15.05 0.45
C ASN A 174 8.07 -13.61 0.08
N MET A 175 9.06 -12.79 -0.23
CA MET A 175 8.88 -11.38 -0.57
C MET A 175 7.94 -11.10 -1.77
N GLY A 176 7.48 -12.14 -2.48
CA GLY A 176 6.51 -12.03 -3.59
C GLY A 176 5.05 -12.05 -3.17
N SER A 177 4.71 -12.39 -1.92
CA SER A 177 3.33 -12.37 -1.41
C SER A 177 2.85 -10.94 -1.22
N VAL A 178 1.57 -10.64 -1.52
CA VAL A 178 0.94 -9.34 -1.24
C VAL A 178 0.70 -9.21 0.27
N CYS A 179 -0.03 -10.15 0.85
CA CYS A 179 -0.06 -10.35 2.30
C CYS A 179 1.21 -11.10 2.71
N LEU A 180 2.17 -10.38 3.27
CA LEU A 180 3.50 -10.89 3.57
C LEU A 180 3.56 -11.43 4.98
N HIS A 181 4.18 -12.61 5.15
CA HIS A 181 4.46 -13.23 6.44
C HIS A 181 5.97 -13.25 6.70
N ALA A 182 6.37 -12.91 7.90
CA ALA A 182 7.78 -12.98 8.31
C ALA A 182 8.23 -14.43 8.41
N THR A 183 9.32 -14.81 7.74
CA THR A 183 9.86 -16.19 7.71
C THR A 183 11.33 -16.28 8.10
N GLY A 184 11.92 -15.19 8.56
CA GLY A 184 13.33 -15.15 8.97
C GLY A 184 14.15 -14.08 8.24
N PRO A 185 15.47 -14.23 8.16
CA PRO A 185 16.37 -13.16 7.69
C PRO A 185 16.11 -12.66 6.26
N ILE A 186 15.60 -13.52 5.36
CA ILE A 186 15.32 -13.17 3.96
C ILE A 186 13.96 -12.49 3.83
N THR A 187 13.00 -12.85 4.67
CA THR A 187 11.67 -12.22 4.75
C THR A 187 11.44 -11.80 6.20
N PRO A 188 12.11 -10.73 6.67
CA PRO A 188 12.13 -10.38 8.09
C PRO A 188 10.84 -9.72 8.57
N ASN A 189 10.01 -9.22 7.66
CA ASN A 189 8.84 -8.42 7.98
C ASN A 189 7.55 -9.10 7.49
N GLY A 190 6.48 -8.93 8.26
CA GLY A 190 5.12 -9.24 7.85
C GLY A 190 4.32 -7.97 7.53
N THR A 191 3.20 -8.12 6.85
CA THR A 191 2.26 -7.02 6.64
C THR A 191 1.62 -6.64 7.98
N THR A 192 1.85 -5.42 8.44
CA THR A 192 1.42 -4.93 9.75
C THR A 192 0.04 -4.28 9.74
N GLY A 193 -0.48 -3.96 8.57
CA GLY A 193 -1.81 -3.38 8.39
C GLY A 193 -2.12 -3.14 6.93
N SER A 194 -3.40 -2.95 6.65
CA SER A 194 -3.91 -2.60 5.32
C SER A 194 -5.03 -1.57 5.45
N MET A 195 -5.18 -0.77 4.41
CA MET A 195 -6.22 0.24 4.30
C MET A 195 -6.88 0.15 2.92
N VAL A 196 -8.20 0.28 2.90
CA VAL A 196 -8.99 0.52 1.68
C VAL A 196 -9.75 1.82 1.85
N ALA A 197 -9.74 2.66 0.83
CA ALA A 197 -10.47 3.92 0.77
C ALA A 197 -11.41 3.94 -0.44
N GLU A 198 -12.66 4.30 -0.21
CA GLU A 198 -13.63 4.61 -1.27
C GLU A 198 -13.87 6.11 -1.26
N LEU A 199 -13.52 6.75 -2.35
CA LEU A 199 -13.60 8.19 -2.51
C LEU A 199 -14.87 8.56 -3.27
N ASN A 200 -15.61 9.54 -2.76
CA ASN A 200 -16.89 9.98 -3.28
C ASN A 200 -16.86 11.48 -3.64
N PRO A 201 -17.73 11.93 -4.57
CA PRO A 201 -17.88 13.35 -4.90
C PRO A 201 -18.14 14.22 -3.68
N ASN A 202 -18.98 13.70 -2.77
CA ASN A 202 -19.21 14.31 -1.47
C ASN A 202 -18.25 13.67 -0.45
N VAL A 203 -17.29 14.46 0.01
CA VAL A 203 -16.23 14.01 0.95
C VAL A 203 -16.82 13.40 2.23
N SER A 204 -18.00 13.86 2.68
CA SER A 204 -18.68 13.29 3.86
C SER A 204 -19.15 11.84 3.65
N GLN A 205 -19.15 11.37 2.40
CA GLN A 205 -19.50 10.01 2.01
C GLN A 205 -18.28 9.12 1.75
N ASN A 206 -17.06 9.64 1.90
CA ASN A 206 -15.86 8.83 1.84
C ASN A 206 -15.89 7.76 2.93
N ARG A 207 -15.49 6.55 2.56
CA ARG A 207 -15.41 5.41 3.46
C ARG A 207 -13.99 4.87 3.51
N PHE A 208 -13.60 4.44 4.68
CA PHE A 208 -12.28 3.85 4.91
C PHE A 208 -12.44 2.56 5.70
N TRP A 209 -11.58 1.60 5.41
CA TRP A 209 -11.49 0.35 6.15
C TRP A 209 -10.04 0.09 6.48
N PHE A 210 -9.78 -0.27 7.72
CA PHE A 210 -8.43 -0.55 8.21
C PHE A 210 -8.39 -1.92 8.87
N THR A 211 -7.33 -2.68 8.65
CA THR A 211 -6.99 -3.77 9.56
C THR A 211 -6.30 -3.16 10.77
N GLY A 212 -6.91 -3.25 11.95
CA GLY A 212 -6.27 -2.81 13.21
C GLY A 212 -5.20 -3.78 13.71
N THR A 213 -4.89 -4.80 12.91
CA THR A 213 -4.02 -5.94 13.24
C THR A 213 -3.15 -6.31 12.04
N SER A 214 -2.10 -7.08 12.28
CA SER A 214 -1.21 -7.61 11.24
C SER A 214 -1.91 -8.73 10.42
N ILE A 215 -1.31 -9.08 9.27
CA ILE A 215 -1.73 -10.20 8.42
C ILE A 215 -3.19 -10.05 7.94
N PRO A 216 -3.43 -9.20 6.92
CA PRO A 216 -4.76 -8.90 6.38
C PRO A 216 -5.60 -10.12 6.01
N SER A 217 -4.98 -11.23 5.62
CA SER A 217 -5.65 -12.48 5.23
C SER A 217 -6.45 -13.16 6.35
N ILE A 218 -6.16 -12.83 7.61
CA ILE A 218 -6.89 -13.29 8.79
C ILE A 218 -7.36 -12.13 9.67
N SER A 219 -7.33 -10.90 9.17
CA SER A 219 -7.74 -9.70 9.88
C SER A 219 -9.07 -9.16 9.38
N LEU A 220 -9.78 -8.46 10.27
CA LEU A 220 -10.98 -7.71 9.96
C LEU A 220 -10.63 -6.35 9.35
N PHE A 221 -11.27 -5.98 8.27
CA PHE A 221 -11.29 -4.60 7.80
C PHE A 221 -12.39 -3.82 8.52
N ILE A 222 -11.97 -3.02 9.47
CA ILE A 222 -12.86 -2.25 10.36
C ILE A 222 -13.21 -0.93 9.68
N PRO A 223 -14.50 -0.59 9.53
CA PRO A 223 -14.89 0.66 8.91
C PRO A 223 -14.53 1.86 9.80
N ALA A 224 -14.02 2.90 9.17
CA ALA A 224 -13.77 4.19 9.80
C ALA A 224 -14.28 5.32 8.90
N GLY A 225 -14.73 6.39 9.50
CA GLY A 225 -15.20 7.60 8.81
C GLY A 225 -14.77 8.85 9.56
N PHE A 226 -14.83 10.00 8.92
CA PHE A 226 -14.49 11.29 9.54
C PHE A 226 -15.46 11.72 10.66
N LEU A 227 -16.49 10.91 10.97
CA LEU A 227 -17.61 11.31 11.79
C LEU A 227 -17.62 10.71 13.19
N GLY A 228 -16.48 10.40 13.72
CA GLY A 228 -16.31 10.04 15.11
C GLY A 228 -15.25 8.97 15.33
N THR A 229 -14.22 9.34 16.01
CA THR A 229 -13.18 8.45 16.56
C THR A 229 -13.72 7.59 17.70
N SER A 230 -14.88 7.95 18.25
CA SER A 230 -15.42 7.37 19.47
C SER A 230 -15.70 5.86 19.41
N PHE A 231 -15.96 5.27 18.23
CA PHE A 231 -16.17 3.83 18.13
C PHE A 231 -14.85 3.06 18.32
N LEU A 232 -13.78 3.50 17.66
CA LEU A 232 -12.47 2.86 17.79
C LEU A 232 -11.90 3.05 19.19
N GLU A 233 -11.98 4.26 19.75
CA GLU A 233 -11.49 4.57 21.09
C GLU A 233 -12.23 3.81 22.20
N LYS A 234 -13.54 3.58 22.04
CA LYS A 234 -14.34 2.87 23.03
C LYS A 234 -14.22 1.35 22.98
N ASN A 235 -13.90 0.79 21.80
CA ASN A 235 -13.95 -0.65 21.58
C ASN A 235 -12.57 -1.28 21.38
N PHE A 236 -11.54 -0.48 21.14
CA PHE A 236 -10.19 -0.98 20.91
C PHE A 236 -9.17 -0.25 21.77
N GLU A 237 -8.63 -0.95 22.74
CA GLU A 237 -7.54 -0.44 23.56
C GLU A 237 -6.28 -0.22 22.70
N GLN A 238 -5.57 0.87 22.95
CA GLN A 238 -4.29 1.12 22.32
C GLN A 238 -3.27 0.09 22.82
N PRO A 239 -2.59 -0.65 21.92
CA PRO A 239 -1.61 -1.65 22.31
C PRO A 239 -0.39 -1.01 22.98
N GLY A 240 0.07 -1.60 24.07
CA GLY A 240 1.32 -1.24 24.72
C GLY A 240 2.54 -1.88 24.06
N ALA A 241 3.72 -1.53 24.58
CA ALA A 241 4.98 -2.13 24.13
C ALA A 241 5.17 -3.61 24.60
N LYS A 242 4.34 -4.06 25.50
CA LYS A 242 4.31 -5.45 26.01
C LYS A 242 2.96 -6.07 25.71
N VAL A 243 2.93 -7.40 25.68
CA VAL A 243 1.69 -8.16 25.48
C VAL A 243 0.64 -7.74 26.49
N ASP A 244 -0.53 -7.32 25.99
CA ASP A 244 -1.69 -6.90 26.76
C ASP A 244 -2.99 -7.50 26.18
N SER A 245 -4.16 -7.02 26.62
CA SER A 245 -5.49 -7.47 26.18
C SER A 245 -6.00 -6.76 24.92
N SER A 246 -5.22 -5.86 24.35
CA SER A 246 -5.62 -5.12 23.14
C SER A 246 -5.92 -6.06 21.96
N LEU A 247 -6.74 -5.61 21.04
CA LEU A 247 -7.06 -6.33 19.81
C LEU A 247 -5.78 -6.74 19.07
N TRP A 248 -4.80 -5.83 18.99
CA TRP A 248 -3.55 -6.08 18.28
C TRP A 248 -2.77 -7.25 18.89
N TRP A 249 -2.56 -7.27 20.23
CA TRP A 249 -1.83 -8.34 20.90
C TRP A 249 -2.61 -9.65 20.94
N THR A 250 -3.93 -9.60 21.07
CA THR A 250 -4.79 -10.79 20.98
C THR A 250 -4.67 -11.47 19.62
N HIS A 251 -4.71 -10.66 18.53
CA HIS A 251 -4.54 -11.16 17.17
C HIS A 251 -3.12 -11.68 16.91
N GLU A 252 -2.11 -10.95 17.35
CA GLU A 252 -0.70 -11.35 17.16
C GLU A 252 -0.39 -12.68 17.86
N ARG A 253 -0.93 -12.91 19.05
CA ARG A 253 -0.84 -14.21 19.74
C ARG A 253 -1.53 -15.30 18.94
N PHE A 254 -2.76 -15.09 18.54
CA PHE A 254 -3.49 -16.04 17.70
C PHE A 254 -2.69 -16.38 16.44
N TYR A 255 -2.21 -15.37 15.71
CA TYR A 255 -1.40 -15.60 14.51
C TYR A 255 -0.16 -16.45 14.78
N ARG A 256 0.56 -16.19 15.86
CA ARG A 256 1.76 -16.97 16.24
C ARG A 256 1.43 -18.41 16.61
N GLU A 257 0.33 -18.64 17.29
CA GLU A 257 -0.10 -19.96 17.71
C GLU A 257 -0.54 -20.85 16.54
N VAL A 258 -1.14 -20.27 15.50
CA VAL A 258 -1.70 -21.05 14.38
C VAL A 258 -0.71 -21.34 13.24
N GLN A 259 0.54 -20.94 13.32
CA GLN A 259 1.54 -21.10 12.26
C GLN A 259 1.61 -22.52 11.69
N GLY A 260 1.56 -23.53 12.54
CA GLY A 260 1.68 -24.96 12.17
C GLY A 260 0.42 -25.56 11.52
N PHE A 261 -0.75 -24.94 11.70
CA PHE A 261 -2.05 -25.37 11.15
C PHE A 261 -2.83 -24.18 10.57
N TYR A 262 -2.10 -23.24 9.98
CA TYR A 262 -2.61 -21.98 9.46
C TYR A 262 -3.78 -22.12 8.46
N PRO A 263 -3.78 -23.06 7.49
CA PRO A 263 -4.89 -23.22 6.56
C PRO A 263 -6.21 -23.55 7.25
N GLU A 264 -6.18 -24.39 8.29
CA GLU A 264 -7.33 -24.80 9.09
C GLU A 264 -7.83 -23.60 9.92
N ALA A 265 -6.93 -22.93 10.62
CA ALA A 265 -7.24 -21.77 11.43
C ALA A 265 -7.83 -20.63 10.57
N LYS A 266 -7.22 -20.35 9.42
CA LYS A 266 -7.73 -19.36 8.48
C LYS A 266 -9.16 -19.68 8.04
N ARG A 267 -9.45 -20.93 7.62
CA ARG A 267 -10.81 -21.36 7.26
C ARG A 267 -11.80 -21.18 8.40
N ALA A 268 -11.39 -21.49 9.62
CA ALA A 268 -12.26 -21.38 10.81
C ALA A 268 -12.69 -19.94 11.10
N VAL A 269 -11.80 -18.94 10.88
CA VAL A 269 -12.10 -17.54 11.14
C VAL A 269 -12.69 -16.81 9.93
N GLN A 270 -12.42 -17.28 8.72
CA GLN A 270 -12.76 -16.58 7.47
C GLN A 270 -14.26 -16.30 7.34
N GLN A 271 -15.12 -17.28 7.63
CA GLN A 271 -16.56 -17.08 7.55
C GLN A 271 -17.02 -15.98 8.52
N ARG A 272 -16.50 -15.99 9.74
CA ARG A 272 -16.84 -14.99 10.75
C ARG A 272 -16.36 -13.59 10.36
N ILE A 273 -15.18 -13.50 9.76
CA ILE A 273 -14.65 -12.24 9.22
C ILE A 273 -15.58 -11.70 8.15
N LEU A 274 -15.97 -12.52 7.19
CA LEU A 274 -16.86 -12.14 6.10
C LEU A 274 -18.25 -11.73 6.60
N ASP A 275 -18.81 -12.45 7.57
CA ASP A 275 -20.12 -12.11 8.15
C ASP A 275 -20.11 -10.73 8.82
N LEU A 276 -19.08 -10.44 9.60
CA LEU A 276 -18.92 -9.15 10.26
C LEU A 276 -18.67 -8.01 9.25
N GLU A 277 -17.82 -8.21 8.28
CA GLU A 277 -17.57 -7.24 7.23
C GLU A 277 -18.83 -6.96 6.40
N ASN A 278 -19.61 -7.99 6.06
CA ASN A 278 -20.89 -7.84 5.37
C ASN A 278 -21.87 -7.01 6.19
N LEU A 279 -22.01 -7.29 7.48
CA LEU A 279 -22.84 -6.50 8.39
C LEU A 279 -22.42 -5.03 8.38
N TRP A 280 -21.14 -4.74 8.51
CA TRP A 280 -20.63 -3.37 8.52
C TRP A 280 -20.77 -2.65 7.18
N PHE A 281 -20.65 -3.37 6.05
CA PHE A 281 -20.96 -2.80 4.74
C PHE A 281 -22.43 -2.39 4.63
N GLU A 282 -23.36 -3.22 5.10
CA GLU A 282 -24.79 -2.93 5.10
C GLU A 282 -25.12 -1.73 5.99
N GLU A 283 -24.59 -1.69 7.22
CA GLU A 283 -24.76 -0.57 8.13
C GLU A 283 -24.19 0.74 7.55
N SER A 284 -22.99 0.69 6.98
CA SER A 284 -22.37 1.83 6.31
C SER A 284 -23.23 2.36 5.17
N ASN A 285 -23.80 1.47 4.34
CA ASN A 285 -24.68 1.85 3.26
C ASN A 285 -26.00 2.49 3.77
N GLN A 286 -26.55 2.00 4.88
CA GLN A 286 -27.74 2.59 5.50
C GLN A 286 -27.47 4.00 6.05
N ILE A 287 -26.29 4.21 6.67
CA ILE A 287 -25.88 5.53 7.16
C ILE A 287 -25.77 6.53 5.99
N LEU A 288 -25.17 6.12 4.88
CA LEU A 288 -25.04 6.98 3.69
C LEU A 288 -26.40 7.34 3.08
N LYS A 289 -27.38 6.41 3.07
CA LYS A 289 -28.75 6.68 2.58
C LYS A 289 -29.49 7.70 3.42
N ARG A 290 -29.27 7.73 4.74
CA ARG A 290 -29.91 8.67 5.68
C ARG A 290 -29.36 10.09 5.59
N ARG A 291 -28.23 10.28 4.90
CA ARG A 291 -27.51 11.56 4.74
C ARG A 291 -27.69 12.21 3.37
N LYS A 292 -28.44 11.57 2.50
CA LYS A 292 -28.93 12.14 1.24
C LYS A 292 -30.24 12.88 1.50
#